data_f4de79ab8a5c5a17ea1bbd2f918986d0
#
_entry.id   f4de79ab8a5c5a17ea1bbd2f918986d0
#
_cell.length_a   1.000
_cell.length_b   1.000
_cell.length_c   1.000
_cell.angle_alpha   90.00
_cell.angle_beta   90.00
_cell.angle_gamma   90.00
#
_symmetry.space_group_name_H-M   'P 1'
#
loop_
_entity.id
_entity.type
_entity.pdbx_description
1 polymer ?
#
loop_
_entity_poly.entity_id
_entity_poly.type
_entity_poly.pdbx_seq_one_letter_code
_entity_poly.pdbx_strand_id
1 'polypeptide(L)'
;MKIQFLGAAREVTGSKHLITTDSGKTILLDCGMYQGKGMETDEANRELGFAPKDIHYLLLSHAHIDHSGLIPYIYSRGFRGKIYCTAATRDLCQLMLQDTAFIQEQDVRWYNKKMDRLHKPKIKPLFDTNHAQQVMKLFHSVEYDRPYRIDDEIEIQFTNSGHMLGSAVISVNIKENDKVKRIAYTGDVGRLHSHILSAPQAFPQCDYLICESTYGNRLHD
;
A
#
# COMPACT_ATOMS: atom_id res chain seq x y z
N MET A 1 21.46 3.02 0.23
CA MET A 1 20.03 2.72 0.04
C MET A 1 19.82 1.31 -0.50
N LYS A 2 18.80 0.55 -0.02
CA LYS A 2 18.39 -0.79 -0.47
C LYS A 2 16.90 -0.77 -0.82
N ILE A 3 16.47 -1.45 -1.89
CA ILE A 3 15.06 -1.65 -2.25
C ILE A 3 14.77 -3.16 -2.23
N GLN A 4 13.69 -3.58 -1.56
CA GLN A 4 13.22 -4.96 -1.48
C GLN A 4 11.80 -5.04 -2.01
N PHE A 5 11.56 -5.95 -2.97
CA PHE A 5 10.25 -6.26 -3.51
C PHE A 5 9.66 -7.41 -2.68
N LEU A 6 8.62 -7.15 -1.90
CA LEU A 6 8.04 -8.08 -0.93
C LEU A 6 6.67 -8.61 -1.38
N GLY A 7 6.14 -8.10 -2.49
CA GLY A 7 4.90 -8.53 -3.13
C GLY A 7 4.73 -7.85 -4.48
N ALA A 8 3.71 -8.24 -5.23
CA ALA A 8 3.46 -7.81 -6.61
C ALA A 8 4.70 -7.95 -7.53
N ALA A 9 5.57 -8.92 -7.24
CA ALA A 9 6.75 -9.23 -8.02
C ALA A 9 6.51 -10.52 -8.79
N ARG A 10 6.27 -10.42 -10.12
CA ARG A 10 5.83 -11.50 -11.02
C ARG A 10 4.40 -12.00 -10.74
N GLU A 11 3.61 -11.22 -10.04
CA GLU A 11 2.20 -11.43 -9.73
C GLU A 11 1.50 -10.07 -9.59
N VAL A 12 0.17 -10.03 -9.69
CA VAL A 12 -0.59 -8.78 -9.80
C VAL A 12 -0.89 -8.15 -8.44
N THR A 13 -1.19 -8.96 -7.41
CA THR A 13 -1.70 -8.46 -6.13
C THR A 13 -0.67 -8.48 -5.02
N GLY A 14 -0.97 -7.81 -3.91
CA GLY A 14 -0.14 -7.81 -2.70
C GLY A 14 1.04 -6.84 -2.76
N SER A 15 0.86 -5.67 -3.37
CA SER A 15 1.93 -4.68 -3.57
C SER A 15 2.56 -4.21 -2.26
N LYS A 16 3.87 -4.47 -2.10
CA LYS A 16 4.69 -4.07 -0.96
C LYS A 16 6.15 -3.94 -1.39
N HIS A 17 6.71 -2.72 -1.31
CA HIS A 17 8.13 -2.52 -1.62
C HIS A 17 8.78 -1.73 -0.50
N LEU A 18 9.84 -2.25 0.07
CA LEU A 18 10.53 -1.65 1.20
C LEU A 18 11.83 -0.98 0.77
N ILE A 19 11.94 0.33 1.03
CA ILE A 19 13.16 1.10 0.87
C ILE A 19 13.80 1.25 2.25
N THR A 20 15.10 0.95 2.34
CA THR A 20 15.93 1.22 3.53
C THR A 20 17.03 2.18 3.12
N THR A 21 17.10 3.33 3.79
CA THR A 21 18.15 4.34 3.57
C THR A 21 19.46 3.93 4.23
N ASP A 22 20.56 4.58 3.87
CA ASP A 22 21.87 4.34 4.49
C ASP A 22 21.88 4.75 5.97
N SER A 23 21.02 5.67 6.39
CA SER A 23 20.81 6.06 7.80
C SER A 23 19.95 5.05 8.59
N GLY A 24 19.38 4.04 7.93
CA GLY A 24 18.51 3.03 8.52
C GLY A 24 17.01 3.40 8.57
N LYS A 25 16.59 4.52 7.98
CA LYS A 25 15.15 4.83 7.85
C LYS A 25 14.50 3.90 6.84
N THR A 26 13.25 3.54 7.12
CA THR A 26 12.49 2.58 6.31
C THR A 26 11.21 3.23 5.78
N ILE A 27 11.01 3.08 4.48
CA ILE A 27 9.85 3.58 3.75
C ILE A 27 9.18 2.40 3.07
N LEU A 28 7.92 2.15 3.39
CA LEU A 28 7.12 1.14 2.71
C LEU A 28 6.28 1.82 1.62
N LEU A 29 6.43 1.39 0.38
CA LEU A 29 5.57 1.77 -0.75
C LEU A 29 4.46 0.74 -0.86
N ASP A 30 3.23 1.16 -0.59
CA ASP A 30 2.03 0.36 -0.45
C ASP A 30 2.13 -0.77 0.60
N CYS A 31 1.00 -1.33 0.98
CA CYS A 31 0.88 -2.46 1.89
C CYS A 31 -0.38 -3.26 1.57
N GLY A 32 -0.33 -3.95 0.43
CA GLY A 32 -1.48 -4.60 -0.17
C GLY A 32 -1.66 -6.05 0.23
N MET A 33 -2.90 -6.51 0.12
CA MET A 33 -3.28 -7.92 0.29
C MET A 33 -3.06 -8.70 -0.99
N TYR A 34 -2.55 -9.91 -0.87
CA TYR A 34 -2.70 -10.93 -1.90
C TYR A 34 -4.17 -11.33 -2.02
N GLN A 35 -4.62 -11.62 -3.24
CA GLN A 35 -6.00 -12.01 -3.54
C GLN A 35 -6.05 -13.26 -4.44
N GLY A 36 -7.12 -14.05 -4.35
CA GLY A 36 -7.48 -15.02 -5.37
C GLY A 36 -7.12 -16.49 -5.12
N LYS A 37 -6.33 -16.86 -4.10
CA LYS A 37 -5.86 -18.25 -3.89
C LYS A 37 -6.38 -18.94 -2.62
N GLY A 38 -7.49 -18.47 -2.06
CA GLY A 38 -8.09 -19.10 -0.86
C GLY A 38 -7.15 -19.15 0.35
N MET A 39 -6.89 -20.35 0.91
CA MET A 39 -6.06 -20.52 2.12
C MET A 39 -4.59 -20.11 1.92
N GLU A 40 -4.02 -20.33 0.74
CA GLU A 40 -2.66 -19.87 0.41
C GLU A 40 -2.55 -18.35 0.47
N THR A 41 -3.61 -17.65 0.12
CA THR A 41 -3.70 -16.18 0.23
C THR A 41 -3.67 -15.72 1.68
N ASP A 42 -4.34 -16.42 2.61
CA ASP A 42 -4.34 -16.07 4.03
C ASP A 42 -2.93 -16.23 4.64
N GLU A 43 -2.24 -17.30 4.33
CA GLU A 43 -0.84 -17.53 4.76
C GLU A 43 0.10 -16.45 4.21
N ALA A 44 0.04 -16.17 2.90
CA ALA A 44 0.85 -15.13 2.26
C ALA A 44 0.59 -13.73 2.85
N ASN A 45 -0.65 -13.42 3.24
CA ASN A 45 -1.01 -12.16 3.88
C ASN A 45 -0.50 -12.05 5.32
N ARG A 46 -0.22 -13.16 6.00
CA ARG A 46 0.36 -13.18 7.35
C ARG A 46 1.89 -13.01 7.32
N GLU A 47 2.54 -13.35 6.21
CA GLU A 47 3.99 -13.24 6.01
C GLU A 47 4.34 -11.90 5.36
N LEU A 48 4.71 -10.92 6.17
CA LEU A 48 4.99 -9.56 5.69
C LEU A 48 6.37 -9.39 5.05
N GLY A 49 7.35 -10.21 5.44
CA GLY A 49 8.76 -10.08 5.03
C GLY A 49 9.51 -8.93 5.72
N PHE A 50 8.87 -8.23 6.66
CA PHE A 50 9.45 -7.15 7.47
C PHE A 50 8.79 -7.06 8.85
N ALA A 51 9.44 -6.36 9.78
CA ALA A 51 8.86 -6.09 11.10
C ALA A 51 8.08 -4.75 11.07
N PRO A 52 6.74 -4.76 11.25
CA PRO A 52 5.92 -3.54 11.16
C PRO A 52 6.36 -2.40 12.09
N LYS A 53 6.86 -2.72 13.27
CA LYS A 53 7.36 -1.74 14.25
C LYS A 53 8.57 -0.93 13.77
N ASP A 54 9.31 -1.46 12.78
CA ASP A 54 10.54 -0.85 12.26
C ASP A 54 10.26 0.04 11.03
N ILE A 55 8.99 0.14 10.58
CA ILE A 55 8.60 0.99 9.45
C ILE A 55 8.36 2.42 9.95
N HIS A 56 9.11 3.39 9.41
CA HIS A 56 9.00 4.80 9.75
C HIS A 56 7.89 5.50 8.97
N TYR A 57 7.82 5.22 7.67
CA TYR A 57 6.86 5.85 6.75
C TYR A 57 6.22 4.81 5.83
N LEU A 58 4.94 4.98 5.57
CA LEU A 58 4.22 4.28 4.51
C LEU A 58 3.72 5.32 3.52
N LEU A 59 4.03 5.15 2.25
CA LEU A 59 3.56 5.99 1.17
C LEU A 59 2.57 5.16 0.35
N LEU A 60 1.30 5.58 0.34
CA LEU A 60 0.22 4.82 -0.29
C LEU A 60 -0.17 5.46 -1.61
N SER A 61 -0.03 4.68 -2.69
CA SER A 61 -0.33 5.13 -4.06
C SER A 61 -1.82 5.33 -4.30
N HIS A 62 -2.65 4.38 -3.86
CA HIS A 62 -4.11 4.43 -3.99
C HIS A 62 -4.82 3.44 -3.06
N ALA A 63 -6.16 3.46 -3.07
CA ALA A 63 -6.94 2.78 -2.04
C ALA A 63 -7.31 1.31 -2.35
N HIS A 64 -7.01 0.75 -3.54
CA HIS A 64 -7.33 -0.65 -3.82
C HIS A 64 -6.74 -1.59 -2.77
N ILE A 65 -7.43 -2.69 -2.48
CA ILE A 65 -7.10 -3.60 -1.38
C ILE A 65 -5.77 -4.33 -1.61
N ASP A 66 -5.37 -4.58 -2.84
CA ASP A 66 -4.06 -5.13 -3.19
C ASP A 66 -2.90 -4.13 -3.07
N HIS A 67 -3.20 -2.86 -2.69
CA HIS A 67 -2.24 -1.80 -2.35
C HIS A 67 -2.38 -1.30 -0.90
N SER A 68 -3.57 -1.37 -0.30
CA SER A 68 -3.85 -0.81 1.03
C SER A 68 -4.28 -1.84 2.09
N GLY A 69 -4.72 -3.03 1.66
CA GLY A 69 -5.52 -3.95 2.48
C GLY A 69 -4.84 -4.50 3.73
N LEU A 70 -3.49 -4.54 3.79
CA LEU A 70 -2.76 -4.97 4.99
C LEU A 70 -2.40 -3.83 5.95
N ILE A 71 -2.78 -2.58 5.67
CA ILE A 71 -2.50 -1.45 6.55
C ILE A 71 -3.06 -1.66 7.99
N PRO A 72 -4.31 -2.12 8.18
CA PRO A 72 -4.79 -2.43 9.53
C PRO A 72 -4.06 -3.63 10.17
N TYR A 73 -3.62 -4.58 9.37
CA TYR A 73 -2.86 -5.73 9.87
C TYR A 73 -1.50 -5.30 10.40
N ILE A 74 -0.71 -4.51 9.67
CA ILE A 74 0.57 -4.03 10.17
C ILE A 74 0.39 -3.13 11.40
N TYR A 75 -0.70 -2.36 11.48
CA TYR A 75 -1.06 -1.60 12.68
C TYR A 75 -1.27 -2.51 13.89
N SER A 76 -2.02 -3.62 13.73
CA SER A 76 -2.22 -4.63 14.78
C SER A 76 -0.90 -5.28 15.22
N ARG A 77 0.11 -5.30 14.33
CA ARG A 77 1.45 -5.88 14.56
C ARG A 77 2.48 -4.85 15.01
N GLY A 78 2.05 -3.65 15.41
CA GLY A 78 2.89 -2.65 16.05
C GLY A 78 3.40 -1.51 15.17
N PHE A 79 2.95 -1.40 13.91
CA PHE A 79 3.23 -0.21 13.09
C PHE A 79 2.65 1.05 13.75
N ARG A 80 3.48 2.10 13.84
CA ARG A 80 3.08 3.41 14.40
C ARG A 80 3.68 4.57 13.59
N GLY A 81 4.28 4.28 12.43
CA GLY A 81 4.79 5.28 11.50
C GLY A 81 3.66 6.10 10.85
N LYS A 82 4.04 7.15 10.11
CA LYS A 82 3.08 7.99 9.39
C LYS A 82 2.75 7.38 8.03
N ILE A 83 1.48 7.52 7.62
CA ILE A 83 0.98 7.09 6.31
C ILE A 83 0.69 8.32 5.49
N TYR A 84 1.37 8.50 4.36
CA TYR A 84 1.14 9.62 3.43
C TYR A 84 0.40 9.15 2.19
N CYS A 85 -0.66 9.86 1.83
CA CYS A 85 -1.45 9.61 0.62
C CYS A 85 -2.23 10.89 0.25
N THR A 86 -2.93 10.89 -0.87
CA THR A 86 -3.86 11.97 -1.19
C THR A 86 -5.09 11.96 -0.28
N ALA A 87 -5.79 13.08 -0.17
CA ALA A 87 -7.01 13.18 0.65
C ALA A 87 -8.08 12.20 0.20
N ALA A 88 -8.29 12.06 -1.12
CA ALA A 88 -9.27 11.13 -1.67
C ALA A 88 -8.91 9.65 -1.39
N THR A 89 -7.63 9.28 -1.50
CA THR A 89 -7.16 7.95 -1.11
C THR A 89 -7.42 7.66 0.36
N ARG A 90 -7.15 8.62 1.26
CA ARG A 90 -7.45 8.47 2.70
C ARG A 90 -8.93 8.22 2.93
N ASP A 91 -9.81 9.03 2.32
CA ASP A 91 -11.26 8.95 2.52
C ASP A 91 -11.81 7.62 1.97
N LEU A 92 -11.32 7.15 0.82
CA LEU A 92 -11.65 5.82 0.30
C LEU A 92 -11.14 4.69 1.21
N CYS A 93 -9.90 4.78 1.72
CA CYS A 93 -9.36 3.80 2.66
C CYS A 93 -10.20 3.71 3.94
N GLN A 94 -10.72 4.84 4.44
CA GLN A 94 -11.60 4.84 5.61
C GLN A 94 -12.83 3.95 5.42
N LEU A 95 -13.42 3.94 4.23
CA LEU A 95 -14.57 3.09 3.91
C LEU A 95 -14.15 1.66 3.61
N MET A 96 -13.19 1.48 2.71
CA MET A 96 -12.79 0.17 2.20
C MET A 96 -12.13 -0.72 3.26
N LEU A 97 -11.28 -0.16 4.11
CA LEU A 97 -10.60 -0.95 5.16
C LEU A 97 -11.58 -1.39 6.26
N GLN A 98 -12.57 -0.57 6.60
CA GLN A 98 -13.61 -0.95 7.55
C GLN A 98 -14.53 -2.03 6.98
N ASP A 99 -14.94 -1.92 5.71
CA ASP A 99 -15.74 -2.93 5.03
C ASP A 99 -14.98 -4.25 4.92
N THR A 100 -13.71 -4.20 4.51
CA THR A 100 -12.83 -5.39 4.46
C THR A 100 -12.71 -6.07 5.82
N ALA A 101 -12.55 -5.30 6.91
CA ALA A 101 -12.49 -5.84 8.26
C ALA A 101 -13.81 -6.51 8.65
N PHE A 102 -14.94 -5.87 8.38
CA PHE A 102 -16.27 -6.41 8.65
C PHE A 102 -16.50 -7.73 7.90
N ILE A 103 -16.20 -7.78 6.59
CA ILE A 103 -16.31 -9.00 5.78
C ILE A 103 -15.46 -10.12 6.36
N GLN A 104 -14.18 -9.88 6.67
CA GLN A 104 -13.29 -10.87 7.27
C GLN A 104 -13.83 -11.41 8.61
N GLU A 105 -14.37 -10.53 9.47
CA GLU A 105 -14.97 -10.94 10.74
C GLU A 105 -16.19 -11.84 10.52
N GLN A 106 -17.06 -11.57 9.55
CA GLN A 106 -18.20 -12.40 9.22
C GLN A 106 -17.77 -13.76 8.67
N ASP A 107 -16.82 -13.78 7.74
CA ASP A 107 -16.29 -15.01 7.15
C ASP A 107 -15.66 -15.92 8.22
N VAL A 108 -14.88 -15.35 9.11
CA VAL A 108 -14.26 -16.07 10.24
C VAL A 108 -15.32 -16.60 11.20
N ARG A 109 -16.37 -15.82 11.51
CA ARG A 109 -17.49 -16.31 12.36
C ARG A 109 -18.19 -17.51 11.73
N TRP A 110 -18.49 -17.42 10.42
CA TRP A 110 -19.12 -18.52 9.70
C TRP A 110 -18.23 -19.76 9.65
N TYR A 111 -16.95 -19.57 9.30
CA TYR A 111 -15.95 -20.63 9.28
C TYR A 111 -15.81 -21.31 10.65
N ASN A 112 -15.66 -20.54 11.72
CA ASN A 112 -15.49 -21.04 13.07
C ASN A 112 -16.73 -21.81 13.58
N LYS A 113 -17.93 -21.38 13.20
CA LYS A 113 -19.16 -22.14 13.50
C LYS A 113 -19.18 -23.52 12.82
N LYS A 114 -18.60 -23.65 11.63
CA LYS A 114 -18.41 -24.92 10.94
C LYS A 114 -17.32 -25.75 11.62
N MET A 115 -16.21 -25.15 12.01
CA MET A 115 -15.10 -25.83 12.71
C MET A 115 -15.51 -26.36 14.09
N ASP A 116 -16.34 -25.64 14.86
CA ASP A 116 -16.91 -26.10 16.11
C ASP A 116 -17.65 -27.45 15.94
N ARG A 117 -18.48 -27.57 14.92
CA ARG A 117 -19.23 -28.82 14.64
C ARG A 117 -18.31 -29.97 14.25
N LEU A 118 -17.12 -29.68 13.74
CA LEU A 118 -16.12 -30.65 13.31
C LEU A 118 -15.04 -30.93 14.35
N HIS A 119 -15.12 -30.30 15.54
CA HIS A 119 -14.08 -30.30 16.58
C HIS A 119 -12.68 -29.95 16.06
N LYS A 120 -12.60 -28.99 15.14
CA LYS A 120 -11.36 -28.48 14.54
C LYS A 120 -10.95 -27.12 15.08
N PRO A 121 -9.64 -26.74 14.98
CA PRO A 121 -9.15 -25.44 15.41
C PRO A 121 -9.88 -24.28 14.73
N LYS A 122 -10.12 -23.21 15.49
CA LYS A 122 -10.68 -21.95 15.01
C LYS A 122 -9.58 -21.03 14.46
N ILE A 123 -9.95 -20.18 13.54
CA ILE A 123 -9.06 -19.14 13.01
C ILE A 123 -9.45 -17.75 13.53
N LYS A 124 -8.54 -16.79 13.36
CA LYS A 124 -8.77 -15.37 13.66
C LYS A 124 -8.65 -14.55 12.36
N PRO A 125 -9.42 -13.47 12.23
CA PRO A 125 -9.22 -12.54 11.10
C PRO A 125 -7.80 -11.96 11.16
N LEU A 126 -7.30 -11.46 10.03
CA LEU A 126 -6.02 -10.75 9.98
C LEU A 126 -6.05 -9.52 10.89
N PHE A 127 -7.14 -8.76 10.82
CA PHE A 127 -7.42 -7.60 11.64
C PHE A 127 -8.95 -7.47 11.83
N ASP A 128 -9.36 -6.65 12.76
CA ASP A 128 -10.76 -6.36 13.05
C ASP A 128 -11.12 -4.91 12.69
N THR A 129 -12.41 -4.59 12.83
CA THR A 129 -12.96 -3.25 12.56
C THR A 129 -12.33 -2.17 13.43
N ASN A 130 -11.93 -2.48 14.67
CA ASN A 130 -11.25 -1.53 15.55
C ASN A 130 -9.84 -1.18 15.01
N HIS A 131 -9.06 -2.18 14.53
CA HIS A 131 -7.76 -1.91 13.91
C HIS A 131 -7.91 -1.03 12.66
N ALA A 132 -8.91 -1.30 11.80
CA ALA A 132 -9.20 -0.51 10.61
C ALA A 132 -9.58 0.95 10.97
N GLN A 133 -10.31 1.16 12.05
CA GLN A 133 -10.67 2.49 12.53
C GLN A 133 -9.47 3.24 13.16
N GLN A 134 -8.69 2.56 14.00
CA GLN A 134 -7.60 3.20 14.73
C GLN A 134 -6.43 3.58 13.82
N VAL A 135 -6.11 2.79 12.81
CA VAL A 135 -5.01 3.07 11.87
C VAL A 135 -5.21 4.37 11.09
N MET A 136 -6.46 4.80 10.89
CA MET A 136 -6.77 6.06 10.19
C MET A 136 -6.16 7.29 10.86
N LYS A 137 -5.84 7.23 12.16
CA LYS A 137 -5.16 8.31 12.90
C LYS A 137 -3.71 8.54 12.42
N LEU A 138 -3.12 7.58 11.71
CA LEU A 138 -1.76 7.66 11.18
C LEU A 138 -1.72 8.25 9.76
N PHE A 139 -2.89 8.46 9.13
CA PHE A 139 -2.98 9.00 7.76
C PHE A 139 -2.79 10.51 7.73
N HIS A 140 -1.89 10.95 6.85
CA HIS A 140 -1.58 12.35 6.56
C HIS A 140 -1.81 12.61 5.07
N SER A 141 -2.72 13.53 4.77
CA SER A 141 -3.02 13.89 3.38
C SER A 141 -1.98 14.86 2.83
N VAL A 142 -1.55 14.62 1.59
CA VAL A 142 -0.70 15.51 0.81
C VAL A 142 -1.43 15.94 -0.48
N GLU A 143 -1.07 17.10 -1.01
CA GLU A 143 -1.61 17.60 -2.26
C GLU A 143 -0.80 17.07 -3.45
N TYR A 144 -1.44 16.98 -4.63
CA TYR A 144 -0.74 16.66 -5.86
C TYR A 144 0.25 17.76 -6.25
N ASP A 145 1.33 17.33 -6.89
CA ASP A 145 2.33 18.17 -7.55
C ASP A 145 3.04 19.16 -6.61
N ARG A 146 2.96 18.91 -5.31
CA ARG A 146 3.68 19.68 -4.29
C ARG A 146 4.73 18.81 -3.60
N PRO A 147 6.01 19.22 -3.60
CA PRO A 147 7.03 18.58 -2.77
C PRO A 147 6.67 18.72 -1.30
N TYR A 148 6.76 17.62 -0.57
CA TYR A 148 6.50 17.56 0.87
C TYR A 148 7.67 16.92 1.60
N ARG A 149 8.38 17.69 2.41
CA ARG A 149 9.50 17.21 3.20
C ARG A 149 8.98 16.50 4.45
N ILE A 150 9.21 15.19 4.55
CA ILE A 150 8.72 14.39 5.68
C ILE A 150 9.73 14.32 6.83
N ASP A 151 11.01 14.48 6.53
CA ASP A 151 12.10 14.66 7.48
C ASP A 151 13.33 15.33 6.82
N ASP A 152 14.49 15.31 7.49
CA ASP A 152 15.70 15.99 7.01
C ASP A 152 16.35 15.33 5.79
N GLU A 153 16.03 14.08 5.51
CA GLU A 153 16.63 13.29 4.42
C GLU A 153 15.63 12.99 3.29
N ILE A 154 14.31 13.02 3.58
CA ILE A 154 13.29 12.46 2.69
C ILE A 154 12.28 13.54 2.32
N GLU A 155 12.13 13.75 1.01
CA GLU A 155 11.09 14.55 0.40
C GLU A 155 10.26 13.68 -0.53
N ILE A 156 8.94 13.87 -0.53
CA ILE A 156 7.99 13.12 -1.35
C ILE A 156 7.16 14.07 -2.21
N GLN A 157 6.69 13.58 -3.36
CA GLN A 157 5.70 14.26 -4.19
C GLN A 157 4.75 13.23 -4.78
N PHE A 158 3.47 13.56 -4.82
CA PHE A 158 2.41 12.74 -5.40
C PHE A 158 1.94 13.40 -6.69
N THR A 159 1.88 12.64 -7.78
CA THR A 159 1.42 13.10 -9.09
C THR A 159 0.29 12.19 -9.57
N ASN A 160 -0.79 12.75 -10.13
CA ASN A 160 -1.96 11.97 -10.51
C ASN A 160 -1.61 10.85 -11.51
N SER A 161 -1.88 9.60 -11.13
CA SER A 161 -1.67 8.43 -12.00
C SER A 161 -2.87 8.09 -12.89
N GLY A 162 -4.02 8.76 -12.72
CA GLY A 162 -5.21 8.59 -13.55
C GLY A 162 -5.94 7.25 -13.40
N HIS A 163 -5.54 6.40 -12.46
CA HIS A 163 -6.08 5.04 -12.29
C HIS A 163 -7.43 5.02 -11.58
N MET A 164 -7.52 5.70 -10.43
CA MET A 164 -8.75 5.88 -9.68
C MET A 164 -8.74 7.22 -8.95
N LEU A 165 -9.85 7.56 -8.28
CA LEU A 165 -9.94 8.78 -7.49
C LEU A 165 -8.85 8.78 -6.39
N GLY A 166 -7.99 9.78 -6.40
CA GLY A 166 -6.91 9.92 -5.43
C GLY A 166 -5.62 9.18 -5.78
N SER A 167 -5.58 8.35 -6.83
CA SER A 167 -4.39 7.57 -7.19
C SER A 167 -3.21 8.44 -7.61
N ALA A 168 -2.00 8.00 -7.25
CA ALA A 168 -0.80 8.77 -7.49
C ALA A 168 0.42 7.93 -7.86
N VAL A 169 1.23 8.46 -8.75
CA VAL A 169 2.66 8.15 -8.84
C VAL A 169 3.35 8.82 -7.66
N ILE A 170 4.19 8.09 -6.94
CA ILE A 170 4.91 8.59 -5.78
C ILE A 170 6.38 8.81 -6.15
N SER A 171 6.83 10.06 -6.09
CA SER A 171 8.24 10.42 -6.21
C SER A 171 8.84 10.56 -4.82
N VAL A 172 9.99 9.92 -4.59
CA VAL A 172 10.73 9.93 -3.31
C VAL A 172 12.17 10.40 -3.58
N ASN A 173 12.53 11.53 -3.02
CA ASN A 173 13.88 12.07 -3.04
C ASN A 173 14.54 11.76 -1.70
N ILE A 174 15.64 11.00 -1.71
CA ILE A 174 16.41 10.60 -0.52
C ILE A 174 17.79 11.22 -0.60
N LYS A 175 18.13 12.06 0.38
CA LYS A 175 19.46 12.65 0.50
C LYS A 175 20.39 11.70 1.26
N GLU A 176 21.42 11.22 0.58
CA GLU A 176 22.47 10.33 1.14
C GLU A 176 23.85 10.80 0.68
N ASN A 177 24.78 11.01 1.61
CA ASN A 177 26.19 11.36 1.31
C ASN A 177 26.32 12.51 0.27
N ASP A 178 25.62 13.62 0.51
CA ASP A 178 25.55 14.82 -0.36
C ASP A 178 24.99 14.58 -1.77
N LYS A 179 24.43 13.41 -2.01
CA LYS A 179 23.70 13.09 -3.26
C LYS A 179 22.23 12.89 -2.97
N VAL A 180 21.40 13.23 -3.96
CA VAL A 180 19.96 12.93 -3.92
C VAL A 180 19.70 11.75 -4.84
N LYS A 181 19.12 10.66 -4.29
CA LYS A 181 18.61 9.54 -5.07
C LYS A 181 17.11 9.74 -5.27
N ARG A 182 16.68 9.72 -6.52
CA ARG A 182 15.29 9.96 -6.93
C ARG A 182 14.66 8.66 -7.37
N ILE A 183 13.60 8.27 -6.67
CA ILE A 183 12.84 7.04 -6.96
C ILE A 183 11.43 7.48 -7.36
N ALA A 184 10.87 6.87 -8.42
CA ALA A 184 9.46 6.97 -8.73
C ALA A 184 8.82 5.58 -8.62
N TYR A 185 7.64 5.53 -8.00
CA TYR A 185 6.79 4.36 -7.91
C TYR A 185 5.43 4.68 -8.51
N THR A 186 5.06 3.97 -9.58
CA THR A 186 3.85 4.32 -10.33
C THR A 186 2.56 3.97 -9.59
N GLY A 187 2.60 2.99 -8.67
CA GLY A 187 1.37 2.28 -8.35
C GLY A 187 0.75 1.77 -9.64
N ASP A 188 -0.57 1.75 -9.71
CA ASP A 188 -1.32 1.45 -10.93
C ASP A 188 -1.51 2.71 -11.76
N VAL A 189 -1.36 2.58 -13.09
CA VAL A 189 -1.46 3.69 -14.04
C VAL A 189 -2.79 3.59 -14.80
N GLY A 190 -3.51 4.70 -14.87
CA GLY A 190 -4.78 4.79 -15.56
C GLY A 190 -4.66 4.96 -17.07
N ARG A 191 -5.80 5.05 -17.74
CA ARG A 191 -5.92 5.23 -19.18
C ARG A 191 -5.76 6.72 -19.57
N LEU A 192 -5.21 6.97 -20.76
CA LEU A 192 -5.12 8.33 -21.31
C LEU A 192 -6.50 8.98 -21.58
N HIS A 193 -7.50 8.16 -21.87
CA HIS A 193 -8.85 8.61 -22.18
C HIS A 193 -9.86 7.97 -21.22
N SER A 194 -10.18 8.68 -20.15
CA SER A 194 -11.24 8.33 -19.21
C SER A 194 -12.33 9.39 -19.26
N HIS A 195 -13.60 8.97 -19.10
CA HIS A 195 -14.73 9.91 -19.07
C HIS A 195 -14.86 10.68 -17.74
N ILE A 196 -14.30 10.14 -16.66
CA ILE A 196 -14.47 10.66 -15.30
C ILE A 196 -13.14 11.11 -14.67
N LEU A 197 -12.08 10.36 -14.93
CA LEU A 197 -10.76 10.63 -14.34
C LEU A 197 -9.89 11.43 -15.30
N SER A 198 -9.06 12.30 -14.75
CA SER A 198 -8.00 12.97 -15.52
C SER A 198 -6.97 11.96 -15.99
N ALA A 199 -6.41 12.18 -17.18
CA ALA A 199 -5.31 11.38 -17.69
C ALA A 199 -4.11 11.35 -16.72
N PRO A 200 -3.28 10.29 -16.74
CA PRO A 200 -2.00 10.27 -16.02
C PRO A 200 -1.15 11.49 -16.37
N GLN A 201 -0.54 12.10 -15.37
CA GLN A 201 0.33 13.26 -15.54
C GLN A 201 1.79 12.84 -15.54
N ALA A 202 2.66 13.68 -16.15
CA ALA A 202 4.09 13.49 -16.08
C ALA A 202 4.59 13.73 -14.64
N PHE A 203 5.36 12.79 -14.11
CA PHE A 203 5.99 12.91 -12.79
C PHE A 203 7.45 13.39 -12.92
N PRO A 204 8.08 13.86 -11.82
CA PRO A 204 9.47 14.32 -11.84
C PRO A 204 10.45 13.27 -12.34
N GLN A 205 11.54 13.69 -12.97
CA GLN A 205 12.62 12.81 -13.41
C GLN A 205 13.19 12.02 -12.23
N CYS A 206 13.40 10.73 -12.43
CA CYS A 206 13.91 9.81 -11.41
C CYS A 206 15.18 9.07 -11.87
N ASP A 207 15.96 8.58 -10.90
CA ASP A 207 17.13 7.72 -11.13
C ASP A 207 16.69 6.24 -11.17
N TYR A 208 15.61 5.89 -10.45
CA TYR A 208 15.03 4.54 -10.35
C TYR A 208 13.53 4.60 -10.50
N LEU A 209 12.99 3.77 -11.39
CA LEU A 209 11.55 3.63 -11.61
C LEU A 209 11.08 2.24 -11.21
N ILE A 210 10.09 2.18 -10.30
CA ILE A 210 9.31 0.97 -9.99
C ILE A 210 7.97 1.15 -10.71
N CYS A 211 7.73 0.33 -11.73
CA CYS A 211 6.58 0.46 -12.62
C CYS A 211 5.77 -0.82 -12.64
N GLU A 212 4.44 -0.71 -12.67
CA GLU A 212 3.56 -1.84 -12.96
C GLU A 212 3.78 -2.38 -14.38
N SER A 213 3.43 -3.65 -14.59
CA SER A 213 3.49 -4.28 -15.91
C SER A 213 2.33 -5.25 -16.15
N THR A 214 1.18 -5.00 -15.55
CA THR A 214 -0.01 -5.85 -15.60
C THR A 214 -0.46 -6.15 -17.04
N TYR A 215 -0.38 -5.16 -17.91
CA TYR A 215 -0.67 -5.27 -19.33
C TYR A 215 0.59 -5.20 -20.21
N GLY A 216 1.78 -5.47 -19.66
CA GLY A 216 3.06 -5.35 -20.38
C GLY A 216 3.23 -6.28 -21.59
N ASN A 217 2.47 -7.36 -21.67
CA ASN A 217 2.52 -8.36 -22.73
C ASN A 217 1.19 -8.52 -23.50
N ARG A 218 0.19 -7.66 -23.28
CA ARG A 218 -1.12 -7.75 -23.93
C ARG A 218 -1.76 -6.37 -24.08
N LEU A 219 -2.62 -6.23 -25.08
CA LEU A 219 -3.46 -5.04 -25.22
C LEU A 219 -4.57 -5.05 -24.17
N HIS A 220 -4.95 -3.87 -23.76
CA HIS A 220 -6.12 -3.61 -22.94
C HIS A 220 -7.22 -3.14 -23.87
N ASP A 221 -8.31 -3.91 -24.01
CA ASP A 221 -9.50 -3.57 -24.80
C ASP A 221 -10.24 -2.35 -24.22
#